data_8a93abacd3e3f91e0fb3f265af3f33b8
#
_entry.id   8a93abacd3e3f91e0fb3f265af3f33b8
#
_cell.length_a   1.000
_cell.length_b   1.000
_cell.length_c   1.000
_cell.angle_alpha   90.00
_cell.angle_beta   90.00
_cell.angle_gamma   90.00
#
_symmetry.space_group_name_H-M   'P 1'
#
loop_
_entity.id
_entity.type
_entity.pdbx_description
1 polymer ?
#
loop_
_entity_poly.entity_id
_entity_poly.type
_entity_poly.pdbx_seq_one_letter_code
_entity_poly.pdbx_strand_id
1 'polypeptide(L)'
;NNMNLLQALYPLKVLMSKDSFLYKKIRTMYRKYMMNNNYLALLNHDFRAGTGYNLNLESPQTFNEKLQWLKCYYRDPLMARCADKVTARTFVKERIGGEHLIPIYGIYNKVEEIDLEELPDRFVLKTNHASGQVIICKDKHRMDWKNEFKKLKGWLESNYYYESGEWIYKDIQ
;
A
#
# COMPACT_ATOMS: atom_id res chain seq x y z
N ASN A 1 -14.54 -24.32 -5.39
CA ASN A 1 -15.79 -23.92 -4.68
C ASN A 1 -15.61 -22.83 -3.60
N ASN A 2 -14.40 -22.33 -3.35
CA ASN A 2 -14.20 -21.19 -2.42
C ASN A 2 -14.76 -19.85 -2.97
N MET A 3 -15.06 -19.78 -4.23
CA MET A 3 -15.57 -18.61 -4.93
C MET A 3 -16.98 -18.19 -4.47
N ASN A 4 -17.90 -19.17 -4.37
CA ASN A 4 -19.29 -18.90 -3.97
C ASN A 4 -19.40 -18.42 -2.52
N LEU A 5 -18.51 -18.91 -1.63
CA LEU A 5 -18.50 -18.51 -0.23
C LEU A 5 -18.06 -17.06 -0.04
N LEU A 6 -17.00 -16.63 -0.74
CA LEU A 6 -16.50 -15.23 -0.66
C LEU A 6 -17.50 -14.23 -1.24
N GLN A 7 -18.19 -14.59 -2.33
CA GLN A 7 -19.24 -13.75 -2.91
C GLN A 7 -20.46 -13.66 -2.00
N ALA A 8 -20.80 -14.75 -1.29
CA ALA A 8 -21.89 -14.77 -0.32
C ALA A 8 -21.55 -14.03 1.00
N LEU A 9 -20.29 -14.11 1.44
CA LEU A 9 -19.84 -13.45 2.68
C LEU A 9 -19.57 -11.95 2.53
N TYR A 10 -19.25 -11.49 1.31
CA TYR A 10 -18.89 -10.10 1.10
C TYR A 10 -20.03 -9.10 1.41
N PRO A 11 -21.30 -9.35 1.06
CA PRO A 11 -22.42 -8.50 1.50
C PRO A 11 -22.58 -8.42 3.02
N LEU A 12 -22.27 -9.50 3.76
CA LEU A 12 -22.37 -9.53 5.22
C LEU A 12 -21.42 -8.55 5.92
N LYS A 13 -20.40 -8.07 5.23
CA LYS A 13 -19.50 -7.02 5.75
C LYS A 13 -20.25 -5.75 6.18
N VAL A 14 -21.41 -5.46 5.56
CA VAL A 14 -22.23 -4.28 5.90
C VAL A 14 -22.74 -4.33 7.34
N LEU A 15 -22.93 -5.53 7.89
CA LEU A 15 -23.36 -5.77 9.26
C LEU A 15 -22.20 -5.78 10.27
N MET A 16 -20.96 -5.62 9.80
CA MET A 16 -19.76 -5.73 10.64
C MET A 16 -19.09 -4.37 10.80
N SER A 17 -18.53 -4.12 11.99
CA SER A 17 -17.67 -2.95 12.18
C SER A 17 -16.47 -3.01 11.22
N LYS A 18 -16.18 -1.89 10.54
CA LYS A 18 -15.04 -1.75 9.60
C LYS A 18 -13.69 -1.99 10.27
N ASP A 19 -13.62 -1.81 11.58
CA ASP A 19 -12.42 -2.00 12.39
C ASP A 19 -12.23 -3.43 12.85
N SER A 20 -13.25 -4.28 12.74
CA SER A 20 -13.16 -5.67 13.17
C SER A 20 -12.12 -6.44 12.33
N PHE A 21 -11.38 -7.32 13.00
CA PHE A 21 -10.40 -8.20 12.34
C PHE A 21 -11.03 -9.04 11.23
N LEU A 22 -12.24 -9.56 11.48
CA LEU A 22 -12.94 -10.42 10.52
C LEU A 22 -13.37 -9.63 9.27
N TYR A 23 -13.87 -8.38 9.44
CA TYR A 23 -14.17 -7.51 8.31
C TYR A 23 -12.94 -7.28 7.42
N LYS A 24 -11.81 -6.90 8.03
CA LYS A 24 -10.55 -6.65 7.32
C LYS A 24 -10.08 -7.89 6.56
N LYS A 25 -10.14 -9.06 7.19
CA LYS A 25 -9.76 -10.34 6.57
C LYS A 25 -10.64 -10.68 5.37
N ILE A 26 -11.97 -10.60 5.51
CA ILE A 26 -12.93 -10.87 4.42
C ILE A 26 -12.72 -9.88 3.28
N ARG A 27 -12.56 -8.60 3.58
CA ARG A 27 -12.30 -7.55 2.58
C ARG A 27 -11.02 -7.84 1.79
N THR A 28 -9.93 -8.16 2.47
CA THR A 28 -8.63 -8.47 1.82
C THR A 28 -8.75 -9.71 0.94
N MET A 29 -9.38 -10.78 1.42
CA MET A 29 -9.59 -12.00 0.63
C MET A 29 -10.45 -11.74 -0.62
N TYR A 30 -11.54 -10.98 -0.47
CA TYR A 30 -12.39 -10.59 -1.60
C TYR A 30 -11.63 -9.72 -2.61
N ARG A 31 -10.90 -8.71 -2.16
CA ARG A 31 -10.09 -7.86 -3.06
C ARG A 31 -9.04 -8.67 -3.80
N LYS A 32 -8.31 -9.54 -3.11
CA LYS A 32 -7.33 -10.43 -3.72
C LYS A 32 -7.97 -11.33 -4.79
N TYR A 33 -9.15 -11.87 -4.52
CA TYR A 33 -9.91 -12.65 -5.48
C TYR A 33 -10.31 -11.80 -6.70
N MET A 34 -10.90 -10.64 -6.50
CA MET A 34 -11.33 -9.74 -7.58
C MET A 34 -10.16 -9.23 -8.41
N MET A 35 -9.05 -8.87 -7.78
CA MET A 35 -7.82 -8.45 -8.46
C MET A 35 -7.29 -9.51 -9.43
N ASN A 36 -7.41 -10.80 -9.08
CA ASN A 36 -6.92 -11.90 -9.90
C ASN A 36 -7.92 -12.38 -10.97
N ASN A 37 -9.22 -12.13 -10.78
CA ASN A 37 -10.25 -12.72 -11.63
C ASN A 37 -11.12 -11.69 -12.36
N ASN A 38 -11.33 -10.50 -11.78
CA ASN A 38 -12.17 -9.46 -12.37
C ASN A 38 -11.72 -8.05 -11.91
N TYR A 39 -10.49 -7.69 -12.23
CA TYR A 39 -9.88 -6.44 -11.82
C TYR A 39 -10.68 -5.21 -12.27
N LEU A 40 -11.17 -5.20 -13.53
CA LEU A 40 -11.90 -4.05 -14.06
C LEU A 40 -13.22 -3.80 -13.33
N ALA A 41 -13.94 -4.86 -12.93
CA ALA A 41 -15.15 -4.69 -12.13
C ALA A 41 -14.85 -4.11 -10.74
N LEU A 42 -13.77 -4.59 -10.08
CA LEU A 42 -13.33 -4.02 -8.81
C LEU A 42 -12.94 -2.55 -8.95
N LEU A 43 -12.18 -2.22 -10.00
CA LEU A 43 -11.73 -0.86 -10.28
C LEU A 43 -12.91 0.09 -10.52
N ASN A 44 -13.88 -0.31 -11.34
CA ASN A 44 -15.08 0.48 -11.61
C ASN A 44 -15.94 0.66 -10.33
N HIS A 45 -16.08 -0.39 -9.53
CA HIS A 45 -16.76 -0.31 -8.23
C HIS A 45 -16.09 0.73 -7.31
N ASP A 46 -14.77 0.63 -7.13
CA ASP A 46 -14.01 1.53 -6.26
C ASP A 46 -14.02 2.97 -6.80
N PHE A 47 -13.88 3.14 -8.11
CA PHE A 47 -13.95 4.44 -8.79
C PHE A 47 -15.31 5.10 -8.57
N ARG A 48 -16.40 4.38 -8.83
CA ARG A 48 -17.76 4.89 -8.63
C ARG A 48 -18.04 5.24 -7.18
N ALA A 49 -17.54 4.42 -6.24
CA ALA A 49 -17.70 4.72 -4.81
C ALA A 49 -16.98 6.01 -4.38
N GLY A 50 -15.86 6.35 -5.02
CA GLY A 50 -15.10 7.57 -4.73
C GLY A 50 -15.53 8.81 -5.49
N THR A 51 -16.10 8.64 -6.71
CA THR A 51 -16.39 9.77 -7.63
C THR A 51 -17.87 10.00 -7.89
N GLY A 52 -18.73 9.00 -7.64
CA GLY A 52 -20.16 9.06 -7.88
C GLY A 52 -20.61 8.76 -9.33
N TYR A 53 -19.67 8.50 -10.26
CA TYR A 53 -19.99 8.15 -11.65
C TYR A 53 -19.21 6.93 -12.13
N ASN A 54 -19.61 6.35 -13.28
CA ASN A 54 -18.98 5.16 -13.81
C ASN A 54 -17.66 5.49 -14.53
N LEU A 55 -16.68 4.60 -14.40
CA LEU A 55 -15.39 4.70 -15.07
C LEU A 55 -15.52 4.44 -16.57
N ASN A 56 -15.00 5.35 -17.39
CA ASN A 56 -14.86 5.14 -18.84
C ASN A 56 -13.37 4.97 -19.18
N LEU A 57 -12.96 3.74 -19.46
CA LEU A 57 -11.58 3.42 -19.86
C LEU A 57 -11.39 3.44 -21.39
N GLU A 58 -12.45 3.38 -22.18
CA GLU A 58 -12.35 3.42 -23.66
C GLU A 58 -12.04 4.83 -24.15
N SER A 59 -12.66 5.84 -23.54
CA SER A 59 -12.42 7.25 -23.85
C SER A 59 -12.38 8.10 -22.56
N PRO A 60 -11.27 8.02 -21.79
CA PRO A 60 -11.16 8.73 -20.52
C PRO A 60 -11.08 10.26 -20.73
N GLN A 61 -12.04 10.99 -20.22
CA GLN A 61 -12.11 12.44 -20.35
C GLN A 61 -11.56 13.15 -19.11
N THR A 62 -11.97 12.69 -17.93
CA THR A 62 -11.58 13.32 -16.66
C THR A 62 -10.18 12.91 -16.23
N PHE A 63 -9.56 13.74 -15.39
CA PHE A 63 -8.25 13.42 -14.78
C PHE A 63 -8.30 12.08 -14.03
N ASN A 64 -9.36 11.84 -13.26
CA ASN A 64 -9.52 10.60 -12.51
C ASN A 64 -9.62 9.37 -13.42
N GLU A 65 -10.33 9.45 -14.53
CA GLU A 65 -10.40 8.35 -15.53
C GLU A 65 -9.04 8.09 -16.18
N LYS A 66 -8.31 9.15 -16.53
CA LYS A 66 -6.95 9.05 -17.10
C LYS A 66 -5.98 8.37 -16.14
N LEU A 67 -6.07 8.66 -14.84
CA LEU A 67 -5.28 7.95 -13.82
C LEU A 67 -5.63 6.46 -13.74
N GLN A 68 -6.92 6.09 -13.83
CA GLN A 68 -7.30 4.68 -13.86
C GLN A 68 -6.86 3.99 -15.15
N TRP A 69 -6.89 4.68 -16.27
CA TRP A 69 -6.36 4.18 -17.54
C TRP A 69 -4.86 3.88 -17.44
N LEU A 70 -4.06 4.80 -16.89
CA LEU A 70 -2.63 4.59 -16.62
C LEU A 70 -2.42 3.38 -15.70
N LYS A 71 -3.20 3.25 -14.65
CA LYS A 71 -3.16 2.12 -13.72
C LYS A 71 -3.43 0.78 -14.42
N CYS A 72 -4.30 0.75 -15.44
CA CYS A 72 -4.64 -0.46 -16.18
C CYS A 72 -3.62 -0.82 -17.26
N TYR A 73 -3.14 0.17 -18.00
CA TYR A 73 -2.50 -0.07 -19.31
C TYR A 73 -1.04 0.41 -19.40
N TYR A 74 -0.65 1.40 -18.62
CA TYR A 74 0.70 1.92 -18.66
C TYR A 74 1.66 1.09 -17.79
N ARG A 75 2.76 0.62 -18.39
CA ARG A 75 3.72 -0.34 -17.78
C ARG A 75 5.16 0.11 -17.99
N ASP A 76 5.53 1.23 -17.37
CA ASP A 76 6.92 1.69 -17.36
C ASP A 76 7.62 1.15 -16.10
N PRO A 77 8.69 0.34 -16.23
CA PRO A 77 9.45 -0.19 -15.08
C PRO A 77 9.99 0.91 -14.16
N LEU A 78 10.22 2.11 -14.69
CA LEU A 78 10.66 3.25 -13.89
C LEU A 78 9.64 3.63 -12.82
N MET A 79 8.33 3.42 -13.06
CA MET A 79 7.29 3.69 -12.08
C MET A 79 7.44 2.80 -10.83
N ALA A 80 7.71 1.50 -11.02
CA ALA A 80 7.94 0.58 -9.90
C ALA A 80 9.23 0.96 -9.13
N ARG A 81 10.32 1.29 -9.87
CA ARG A 81 11.58 1.78 -9.27
C ARG A 81 11.35 3.05 -8.44
N CYS A 82 10.50 3.97 -8.90
CA CYS A 82 10.20 5.20 -8.17
C CYS A 82 9.19 5.01 -7.03
N ALA A 83 8.34 3.97 -7.08
CA ALA A 83 7.40 3.66 -6.01
C ALA A 83 8.09 2.97 -4.81
N ASP A 84 9.13 2.19 -5.06
CA ASP A 84 10.01 1.61 -4.05
C ASP A 84 10.87 2.71 -3.42
N LYS A 85 10.72 2.91 -2.10
CA LYS A 85 11.38 4.03 -1.40
C LYS A 85 12.90 3.89 -1.31
N VAL A 86 13.42 2.67 -1.42
CA VAL A 86 14.86 2.39 -1.41
C VAL A 86 15.45 2.66 -2.79
N THR A 87 14.88 2.07 -3.84
CA THR A 87 15.37 2.23 -5.21
C THR A 87 15.13 3.62 -5.78
N ALA A 88 14.05 4.30 -5.36
CA ALA A 88 13.80 5.71 -5.69
C ALA A 88 14.94 6.63 -5.25
N ARG A 89 15.60 6.34 -4.13
CA ARG A 89 16.76 7.13 -3.66
C ARG A 89 17.95 7.01 -4.60
N THR A 90 18.20 5.80 -5.11
CA THR A 90 19.26 5.58 -6.11
C THR A 90 18.95 6.38 -7.37
N PHE A 91 17.70 6.35 -7.84
CA PHE A 91 17.26 7.11 -9.00
C PHE A 91 17.45 8.63 -8.80
N VAL A 92 17.05 9.17 -7.63
CA VAL A 92 17.24 10.59 -7.31
C VAL A 92 18.74 10.95 -7.28
N LYS A 93 19.56 10.11 -6.60
CA LYS A 93 21.01 10.33 -6.52
C LYS A 93 21.67 10.38 -7.89
N GLU A 94 21.26 9.49 -8.80
CA GLU A 94 21.77 9.42 -10.18
C GLU A 94 21.38 10.64 -11.03
N ARG A 95 20.24 11.28 -10.74
CA ARG A 95 19.69 12.36 -11.56
C ARG A 95 20.04 13.75 -11.10
N ILE A 96 20.04 13.99 -9.80
CA ILE A 96 20.17 15.34 -9.23
C ILE A 96 21.16 15.43 -8.07
N GLY A 97 21.79 14.31 -7.66
CA GLY A 97 22.77 14.27 -6.57
C GLY A 97 22.20 13.75 -5.25
N GLY A 98 23.10 13.24 -4.40
CA GLY A 98 22.75 12.66 -3.11
C GLY A 98 22.43 13.70 -2.02
N GLU A 99 22.87 14.93 -2.21
CA GLU A 99 22.65 16.06 -1.30
C GLU A 99 21.17 16.46 -1.19
N HIS A 100 20.34 16.06 -2.13
CA HIS A 100 18.87 16.24 -2.10
C HIS A 100 18.13 15.17 -1.33
N LEU A 101 18.85 14.16 -0.81
CA LEU A 101 18.28 13.06 -0.07
C LEU A 101 18.43 13.24 1.44
N ILE A 102 17.32 13.11 2.18
CA ILE A 102 17.38 13.07 3.64
C ILE A 102 18.18 11.85 4.10
N PRO A 103 18.89 11.90 5.25
CA PRO A 103 19.60 10.76 5.80
C PRO A 103 18.70 9.54 6.03
N ILE A 104 19.23 8.35 5.79
CA ILE A 104 18.66 7.07 6.23
C ILE A 104 19.53 6.56 7.38
N TYR A 105 18.89 6.13 8.47
CA TYR A 105 19.54 5.52 9.63
C TYR A 105 19.66 4.02 9.48
N GLY A 106 18.74 3.37 8.76
CA GLY A 106 18.78 1.95 8.50
C GLY A 106 17.72 1.48 7.50
N ILE A 107 17.97 0.32 6.90
CA ILE A 107 17.03 -0.44 6.07
C ILE A 107 16.97 -1.83 6.68
N TYR A 108 15.78 -2.26 7.09
CA TYR A 108 15.55 -3.49 7.84
C TYR A 108 14.56 -4.39 7.09
N ASN A 109 14.84 -5.67 7.03
CA ASN A 109 13.93 -6.65 6.43
C ASN A 109 12.91 -7.18 7.44
N LYS A 110 13.23 -7.09 8.71
CA LYS A 110 12.39 -7.57 9.81
C LYS A 110 12.37 -6.54 10.95
N VAL A 111 11.26 -6.51 11.68
CA VAL A 111 11.10 -5.59 12.82
C VAL A 111 12.12 -5.88 13.92
N GLU A 112 12.52 -7.14 14.07
CA GLU A 112 13.49 -7.60 15.07
C GLU A 112 14.92 -7.12 14.82
N GLU A 113 15.22 -6.63 13.61
CA GLU A 113 16.52 -6.06 13.24
C GLU A 113 16.66 -4.58 13.66
N ILE A 114 15.54 -3.96 14.09
CA ILE A 114 15.55 -2.54 14.46
C ILE A 114 16.11 -2.40 15.88
N ASP A 115 17.34 -1.92 15.99
CA ASP A 115 17.93 -1.53 17.27
C ASP A 115 17.60 -0.07 17.57
N LEU A 116 16.76 0.14 18.59
CA LEU A 116 16.34 1.47 18.99
C LEU A 116 17.48 2.29 19.64
N GLU A 117 18.51 1.63 20.16
CA GLU A 117 19.64 2.32 20.78
C GLU A 117 20.54 2.99 19.72
N GLU A 118 20.63 2.40 18.54
CA GLU A 118 21.37 2.97 17.41
C GLU A 118 20.63 4.11 16.71
N LEU A 119 19.33 4.30 16.99
CA LEU A 119 18.53 5.33 16.37
C LEU A 119 18.51 6.62 17.20
N PRO A 120 18.44 7.81 16.56
CA PRO A 120 18.28 9.07 17.26
C PRO A 120 16.95 9.13 18.04
N ASP A 121 16.79 10.13 18.93
CA ASP A 121 15.54 10.28 19.69
C ASP A 121 14.31 10.54 18.83
N ARG A 122 14.52 11.09 17.63
CA ARG A 122 13.45 11.45 16.68
C ARG A 122 13.76 10.88 15.32
N PHE A 123 12.84 10.06 14.81
CA PHE A 123 12.97 9.46 13.48
C PHE A 123 11.61 9.07 12.92
N VAL A 124 11.61 8.58 11.70
CA VAL A 124 10.41 8.07 11.02
C VAL A 124 10.70 6.67 10.50
N LEU A 125 9.85 5.71 10.86
CA LEU A 125 9.83 4.39 10.23
C LEU A 125 8.76 4.37 9.13
N LYS A 126 9.10 3.81 7.99
CA LYS A 126 8.18 3.65 6.85
C LYS A 126 8.36 2.26 6.26
N THR A 127 7.25 1.62 5.89
CA THR A 127 7.37 0.44 5.04
C THR A 127 7.77 0.85 3.62
N ASN A 128 8.56 -0.01 2.97
CA ASN A 128 9.02 0.24 1.61
C ASN A 128 7.87 0.12 0.58
N HIS A 129 7.08 -0.94 0.71
CA HIS A 129 6.10 -1.44 -0.26
C HIS A 129 4.72 -0.77 -0.24
N ALA A 130 4.49 0.23 0.63
CA ALA A 130 3.15 0.82 0.79
C ALA A 130 3.17 2.34 0.87
N SER A 131 2.01 2.96 0.65
CA SER A 131 1.76 4.38 0.90
C SER A 131 1.03 4.55 2.22
N GLY A 132 1.39 5.59 3.01
CA GLY A 132 0.72 5.94 4.26
C GLY A 132 1.09 5.08 5.48
N GLN A 133 1.87 4.01 5.32
CA GLN A 133 2.34 3.20 6.43
C GLN A 133 3.59 3.83 7.06
N VAL A 134 3.36 4.73 8.01
CA VAL A 134 4.38 5.58 8.62
C VAL A 134 4.20 5.62 10.14
N ILE A 135 5.30 5.47 10.87
CA ILE A 135 5.40 5.69 12.32
C ILE A 135 6.31 6.89 12.53
N ILE A 136 5.78 7.94 13.14
CA ILE A 136 6.53 9.16 13.47
C ILE A 136 6.94 9.10 14.94
N CYS A 137 8.22 8.87 15.18
CA CYS A 137 8.81 8.91 16.49
C CYS A 137 9.25 10.35 16.84
N LYS A 138 8.56 10.97 17.77
CA LYS A 138 8.91 12.31 18.29
C LYS A 138 9.82 12.25 19.52
N ASP A 139 9.84 11.11 20.21
CA ASP A 139 10.67 10.82 21.39
C ASP A 139 10.67 9.29 21.58
N LYS A 140 11.81 8.62 21.33
CA LYS A 140 11.90 7.17 21.36
C LYS A 140 11.65 6.58 22.76
N HIS A 141 11.92 7.34 23.82
CA HIS A 141 11.75 6.90 25.21
C HIS A 141 10.28 6.96 25.67
N ARG A 142 9.41 7.68 24.93
CA ARG A 142 7.99 7.85 25.25
C ARG A 142 7.05 7.07 24.34
N MET A 143 7.60 6.33 23.37
CA MET A 143 6.81 5.53 22.42
C MET A 143 6.45 4.16 23.02
N ASP A 144 5.24 3.69 22.73
CA ASP A 144 4.83 2.31 22.99
C ASP A 144 5.33 1.40 21.85
N TRP A 145 6.61 1.05 21.88
CA TRP A 145 7.26 0.24 20.86
C TRP A 145 6.64 -1.14 20.69
N LYS A 146 6.06 -1.72 21.74
CA LYS A 146 5.36 -2.99 21.65
C LYS A 146 4.18 -2.92 20.66
N ASN A 147 3.38 -1.87 20.79
CA ASN A 147 2.24 -1.66 19.90
C ASN A 147 2.68 -1.21 18.49
N GLU A 148 3.68 -0.32 18.38
CA GLU A 148 4.17 0.15 17.09
C GLU A 148 4.84 -0.97 16.28
N PHE A 149 5.61 -1.84 16.92
CA PHE A 149 6.21 -3.00 16.25
C PHE A 149 5.17 -4.06 15.85
N LYS A 150 4.13 -4.27 16.67
CA LYS A 150 2.99 -5.13 16.27
C LYS A 150 2.27 -4.59 15.04
N LYS A 151 2.06 -3.29 14.98
CA LYS A 151 1.46 -2.59 13.84
C LYS A 151 2.35 -2.70 12.60
N LEU A 152 3.66 -2.47 12.74
CA LEU A 152 4.64 -2.57 11.66
C LEU A 152 4.70 -4.00 11.09
N LYS A 153 4.72 -5.04 11.95
CA LYS A 153 4.62 -6.45 11.51
C LYS A 153 3.37 -6.72 10.69
N GLY A 154 2.21 -6.26 11.15
CA GLY A 154 0.97 -6.40 10.39
C GLY A 154 1.00 -5.68 9.02
N TRP A 155 1.73 -4.58 8.90
CA TRP A 155 1.94 -3.91 7.62
C TRP A 155 2.86 -4.72 6.70
N LEU A 156 3.95 -5.28 7.23
CA LEU A 156 4.90 -6.09 6.44
C LEU A 156 4.27 -7.40 5.93
N GLU A 157 3.27 -7.95 6.61
CA GLU A 157 2.52 -9.13 6.18
C GLU A 157 1.51 -8.83 5.05
N SER A 158 1.25 -7.56 4.76
CA SER A 158 0.29 -7.13 3.74
C SER A 158 0.99 -6.80 2.43
N ASN A 159 0.37 -7.15 1.30
CA ASN A 159 0.80 -6.63 0.00
C ASN A 159 -0.12 -5.48 -0.43
N TYR A 160 0.44 -4.28 -0.48
CA TYR A 160 -0.28 -3.04 -0.77
C TYR A 160 -0.91 -3.02 -2.17
N TYR A 161 -0.42 -3.83 -3.10
CA TYR A 161 -1.05 -4.02 -4.41
C TYR A 161 -2.53 -4.37 -4.30
N TYR A 162 -2.91 -5.28 -3.38
CA TYR A 162 -4.32 -5.66 -3.20
C TYR A 162 -5.17 -4.56 -2.55
N GLU A 163 -4.56 -3.60 -1.89
CA GLU A 163 -5.26 -2.43 -1.33
C GLU A 163 -5.42 -1.31 -2.35
N SER A 164 -4.35 -0.94 -3.07
CA SER A 164 -4.33 0.19 -4.00
C SER A 164 -4.84 -0.17 -5.40
N GLY A 165 -4.70 -1.44 -5.81
CA GLY A 165 -4.92 -1.87 -7.20
C GLY A 165 -3.84 -1.39 -8.17
N GLU A 166 -2.70 -0.89 -7.68
CA GLU A 166 -1.62 -0.34 -8.50
C GLU A 166 -0.52 -1.37 -8.69
N TRP A 167 -0.30 -1.78 -9.94
CA TRP A 167 0.67 -2.82 -10.30
C TRP A 167 2.09 -2.53 -9.81
N ILE A 168 2.45 -1.27 -9.67
CA ILE A 168 3.78 -0.81 -9.22
C ILE A 168 4.17 -1.32 -7.82
N TYR A 169 3.17 -1.65 -6.98
CA TYR A 169 3.40 -2.17 -5.63
C TYR A 169 3.42 -3.69 -5.55
N LYS A 170 3.18 -4.40 -6.68
CA LYS A 170 2.98 -5.85 -6.66
C LYS A 170 4.20 -6.61 -6.14
N ASP A 171 5.38 -6.19 -6.58
CA ASP A 171 6.65 -6.88 -6.38
C ASP A 171 7.62 -6.12 -5.46
N ILE A 172 7.20 -5.01 -4.85
CA ILE A 172 7.98 -4.29 -3.82
C ILE A 172 7.89 -5.06 -2.50
N GLN A 173 9.05 -5.33 -1.90
CA GLN A 173 9.20 -6.00 -0.60
C GLN A 173 9.56 -5.00 0.50
#